data_711da2e39b351fac331067090b5f9cae
#
_entry.id   711da2e39b351fac331067090b5f9cae
#
_cell.length_a   1.000
_cell.length_b   1.000
_cell.length_c   1.000
_cell.angle_alpha   90.00
_cell.angle_beta   90.00
_cell.angle_gamma   90.00
#
_symmetry.space_group_name_H-M   'P 1'
#
loop_
_entity.id
_entity.type
_entity.pdbx_description
1 polymer ?
#
loop_
_entity_poly.entity_id
_entity_poly.type
_entity_poly.pdbx_seq_one_letter_code
_entity_poly.pdbx_strand_id
1 'polypeptide(L)'
;QVDGGRFFDQYAVGVFGREGREGTYRDADDGELSNSTAEHGRVDSTIRFKLELAGHGSARVNYWLAAGTSLREVLYIHKNIISQTIHKRFEATAKWWRLWLRPAKKVAQRVKPEYRQAFINSTMLLKAHIDKRGAVIASSDGEALNYQRDAYAYCWPRDSVYVLWPLIRMGYTEEAYNFFDFCRRALSPKGYLSHKYRADGALGSSW
;
A
#
# COMPACT_ATOMS: atom_id res chain seq x y z
N GLN A 1 -16.96 -8.68 4.01
CA GLN A 1 -17.61 -9.19 5.21
C GLN A 1 -17.07 -8.41 6.41
N VAL A 2 -17.94 -7.98 7.29
CA VAL A 2 -17.58 -7.21 8.48
C VAL A 2 -17.61 -8.15 9.68
N ASP A 3 -16.69 -7.99 10.61
CA ASP A 3 -16.66 -8.73 11.86
C ASP A 3 -17.99 -8.49 12.63
N GLY A 4 -18.62 -9.55 13.12
CA GLY A 4 -19.94 -9.48 13.74
C GLY A 4 -21.14 -9.69 12.79
N GLY A 5 -20.91 -10.13 11.54
CA GLY A 5 -21.99 -10.51 10.60
C GLY A 5 -22.78 -9.34 10.02
N ARG A 6 -22.31 -8.10 10.21
CA ARG A 6 -22.93 -6.92 9.59
C ARG A 6 -22.49 -6.79 8.15
N PHE A 7 -23.44 -6.61 7.25
CA PHE A 7 -23.18 -6.29 5.85
C PHE A 7 -23.34 -4.78 5.64
N PHE A 8 -22.74 -4.26 4.59
CA PHE A 8 -23.10 -2.93 4.11
C PHE A 8 -24.58 -2.91 3.69
N ASP A 9 -25.26 -1.83 3.92
CA ASP A 9 -26.68 -1.69 3.62
C ASP A 9 -26.94 -1.02 2.26
N GLN A 10 -26.01 -0.21 1.79
CA GLN A 10 -26.04 0.41 0.46
C GLN A 10 -24.64 0.42 -0.16
N TYR A 11 -24.63 0.54 -1.48
CA TYR A 11 -23.40 0.64 -2.27
C TYR A 11 -23.63 1.43 -3.55
N ALA A 12 -22.56 1.91 -4.16
CA ALA A 12 -22.59 2.48 -5.49
C ALA A 12 -21.27 2.21 -6.22
N VAL A 13 -21.36 2.05 -7.53
CA VAL A 13 -20.23 2.02 -8.45
C VAL A 13 -20.43 3.15 -9.45
N GLY A 14 -19.42 3.97 -9.68
CA GLY A 14 -19.49 5.13 -10.56
C GLY A 14 -18.23 5.35 -11.38
N VAL A 15 -18.33 6.16 -12.43
CA VAL A 15 -17.20 6.52 -13.27
C VAL A 15 -16.33 7.55 -12.55
N PHE A 16 -15.08 7.18 -12.30
CA PHE A 16 -14.09 8.07 -11.72
C PHE A 16 -13.52 9.04 -12.75
N GLY A 17 -13.50 10.32 -12.41
CA GLY A 17 -12.83 11.34 -13.21
C GLY A 17 -13.58 11.83 -14.44
N ARG A 18 -14.84 11.48 -14.64
CA ARG A 18 -15.66 12.00 -15.73
C ARG A 18 -16.00 13.46 -15.47
N GLU A 19 -15.70 14.35 -16.43
CA GLU A 19 -15.98 15.79 -16.34
C GLU A 19 -15.40 16.46 -15.10
N GLY A 20 -14.26 15.97 -14.59
CA GLY A 20 -13.67 16.46 -13.34
C GLY A 20 -14.41 16.01 -12.08
N ARG A 21 -15.31 15.04 -12.19
CA ARG A 21 -16.04 14.47 -11.05
C ARG A 21 -15.22 13.34 -10.39
N GLU A 22 -15.35 13.23 -9.08
CA GLU A 22 -14.63 12.26 -8.27
C GLU A 22 -15.44 10.97 -8.01
N GLY A 23 -16.09 10.44 -9.05
CA GLY A 23 -16.76 9.14 -8.96
C GLY A 23 -18.00 9.13 -8.05
N THR A 24 -18.11 8.08 -7.22
CA THR A 24 -19.25 7.87 -6.29
C THR A 24 -19.25 8.82 -5.09
N TYR A 25 -18.26 9.66 -4.92
CA TYR A 25 -18.20 10.68 -3.88
C TYR A 25 -19.48 11.56 -3.85
N ARG A 26 -19.99 11.97 -5.01
CA ARG A 26 -21.21 12.79 -5.08
C ARG A 26 -22.49 12.03 -4.75
N ASP A 27 -22.52 10.72 -5.04
CA ASP A 27 -23.64 9.86 -4.66
C ASP A 27 -23.70 9.69 -3.12
N ALA A 28 -22.54 9.77 -2.47
CA ALA A 28 -22.42 9.66 -1.03
C ALA A 28 -22.62 10.97 -0.25
N ASP A 29 -22.77 12.10 -0.92
CA ASP A 29 -22.75 13.43 -0.31
C ASP A 29 -23.94 13.68 0.64
N ASP A 30 -25.11 13.12 0.35
CA ASP A 30 -26.30 13.17 1.20
C ASP A 30 -26.41 12.01 2.19
N GLY A 31 -25.45 11.07 2.17
CA GLY A 31 -25.44 9.87 3.00
C GLY A 31 -26.26 8.71 2.48
N GLU A 32 -26.90 8.82 1.32
CA GLU A 32 -27.62 7.75 0.64
C GLU A 32 -26.86 7.33 -0.63
N LEU A 33 -26.91 6.03 -0.98
CA LEU A 33 -26.27 5.50 -2.18
C LEU A 33 -27.28 4.91 -3.13
N SER A 34 -27.06 5.11 -4.42
CA SER A 34 -27.98 4.71 -5.52
C SER A 34 -28.12 3.21 -5.70
N ASN A 35 -27.29 2.38 -5.08
CA ASN A 35 -27.21 0.93 -5.27
C ASN A 35 -26.91 0.54 -6.74
N SER A 36 -26.22 1.39 -7.49
CA SER A 36 -25.79 1.08 -8.85
C SER A 36 -24.74 -0.04 -8.83
N THR A 37 -24.91 -1.06 -9.68
CA THR A 37 -24.16 -2.32 -9.59
C THR A 37 -23.04 -2.44 -10.59
N ALA A 38 -23.06 -1.65 -11.68
CA ALA A 38 -22.12 -1.79 -12.77
C ALA A 38 -21.82 -0.45 -13.44
N GLU A 39 -20.57 -0.27 -13.80
CA GLU A 39 -20.09 0.86 -14.57
C GLU A 39 -18.88 0.43 -15.42
N HIS A 40 -18.58 1.17 -16.48
CA HIS A 40 -17.49 0.86 -17.42
C HIS A 40 -16.40 1.92 -17.41
N GLY A 41 -15.15 1.48 -17.58
CA GLY A 41 -13.99 2.35 -17.65
C GLY A 41 -13.25 2.46 -16.31
N ARG A 42 -12.77 3.65 -15.97
CA ARG A 42 -12.22 3.92 -14.64
C ARG A 42 -13.38 4.08 -13.67
N VAL A 43 -13.44 3.20 -12.71
CA VAL A 43 -14.53 3.18 -11.72
C VAL A 43 -13.98 3.29 -10.32
N ASP A 44 -14.75 3.89 -9.45
CA ASP A 44 -14.64 3.77 -8.01
C ASP A 44 -15.89 3.12 -7.42
N SER A 45 -15.86 2.86 -6.13
CA SER A 45 -17.02 2.31 -5.44
C SER A 45 -17.08 2.82 -4.01
N THR A 46 -18.30 3.01 -3.54
CA THR A 46 -18.61 3.37 -2.15
C THR A 46 -19.52 2.33 -1.55
N ILE A 47 -19.31 2.02 -0.28
CA ILE A 47 -20.20 1.17 0.52
C ILE A 47 -20.59 1.90 1.80
N ARG A 48 -21.83 1.72 2.25
CA ARG A 48 -22.36 2.34 3.48
C ARG A 48 -22.57 1.29 4.57
N PHE A 49 -22.26 1.67 5.79
CA PHE A 49 -22.61 0.93 7.00
C PHE A 49 -23.43 1.85 7.91
N LYS A 50 -24.67 1.51 8.13
CA LYS A 50 -25.53 2.23 9.07
C LYS A 50 -25.31 1.71 10.49
N LEU A 51 -24.96 2.61 11.40
CA LEU A 51 -24.72 2.30 12.80
C LEU A 51 -25.60 3.15 13.70
N GLU A 52 -26.24 2.50 14.67
CA GLU A 52 -26.96 3.18 15.73
C GLU A 52 -26.10 3.17 16.99
N LEU A 53 -25.82 4.36 17.52
CA LEU A 53 -25.00 4.54 18.72
C LEU A 53 -25.87 5.10 19.84
N ALA A 54 -25.82 4.45 21.00
CA ALA A 54 -26.35 5.04 22.23
C ALA A 54 -25.51 6.25 22.65
N GLY A 55 -26.05 7.14 23.46
CA GLY A 55 -25.30 8.27 24.02
C GLY A 55 -23.99 7.77 24.68
N HIS A 56 -22.85 8.39 24.31
CA HIS A 56 -21.50 7.97 24.72
C HIS A 56 -21.08 6.54 24.28
N GLY A 57 -21.88 5.88 23.42
CA GLY A 57 -21.56 4.57 22.87
C GLY A 57 -20.51 4.65 21.76
N SER A 58 -19.87 3.52 21.48
CA SER A 58 -18.96 3.33 20.35
C SER A 58 -19.26 2.04 19.62
N ALA A 59 -19.04 2.04 18.30
CA ALA A 59 -19.10 0.83 17.48
C ALA A 59 -17.84 0.75 16.62
N ARG A 60 -17.42 -0.47 16.29
CA ARG A 60 -16.28 -0.73 15.42
C ARG A 60 -16.74 -1.50 14.19
N VAL A 61 -16.31 -1.04 13.03
CA VAL A 61 -16.43 -1.75 11.77
C VAL A 61 -15.03 -2.16 11.33
N ASN A 62 -14.83 -3.45 11.08
CA ASN A 62 -13.61 -3.97 10.51
C ASN A 62 -13.83 -4.23 9.04
N TYR A 63 -13.00 -3.63 8.20
CA TYR A 63 -13.05 -3.74 6.75
C TYR A 63 -11.71 -4.25 6.22
N TRP A 64 -11.74 -5.14 5.22
CA TRP A 64 -10.54 -5.62 4.57
C TRP A 64 -10.76 -5.86 3.09
N LEU A 65 -9.68 -5.72 2.32
CA LEU A 65 -9.60 -6.04 0.92
C LEU A 65 -8.69 -7.27 0.73
N ALA A 66 -9.14 -8.21 -0.08
CA ALA A 66 -8.32 -9.31 -0.55
C ALA A 66 -8.12 -9.15 -2.06
N ALA A 67 -6.88 -9.06 -2.50
CA ALA A 67 -6.51 -8.97 -3.90
C ALA A 67 -5.61 -10.15 -4.29
N GLY A 68 -5.76 -10.64 -5.50
CA GLY A 68 -4.98 -11.75 -6.03
C GLY A 68 -5.14 -11.89 -7.54
N THR A 69 -4.35 -12.75 -8.15
CA THR A 69 -4.34 -13.01 -9.59
C THR A 69 -5.42 -14.02 -10.03
N SER A 70 -6.10 -14.66 -9.08
CA SER A 70 -7.18 -15.61 -9.32
C SER A 70 -8.20 -15.59 -8.20
N LEU A 71 -9.45 -15.97 -8.52
CA LEU A 71 -10.50 -16.15 -7.52
C LEU A 71 -10.10 -17.12 -6.41
N ARG A 72 -9.41 -18.19 -6.74
CA ARG A 72 -8.90 -19.18 -5.76
C ARG A 72 -7.96 -18.53 -4.75
N GLU A 73 -7.05 -17.69 -5.21
CA GLU A 73 -6.12 -16.94 -4.35
C GLU A 73 -6.87 -15.96 -3.45
N VAL A 74 -7.78 -15.17 -4.00
CA VAL A 74 -8.60 -14.21 -3.24
C VAL A 74 -9.41 -14.91 -2.15
N LEU A 75 -10.06 -16.03 -2.47
CA LEU A 75 -10.81 -16.81 -1.49
C LEU A 75 -9.93 -17.42 -0.41
N TYR A 76 -8.72 -17.86 -0.76
CA TYR A 76 -7.74 -18.36 0.20
C TYR A 76 -7.29 -17.24 1.17
N ILE A 77 -6.95 -16.06 0.65
CA ILE A 77 -6.59 -14.88 1.46
C ILE A 77 -7.74 -14.50 2.37
N HIS A 78 -8.96 -14.41 1.84
CA HIS A 78 -10.16 -14.07 2.58
C HIS A 78 -10.42 -15.05 3.74
N LYS A 79 -10.37 -16.36 3.49
CA LYS A 79 -10.51 -17.39 4.53
C LYS A 79 -9.45 -17.24 5.62
N ASN A 80 -8.20 -16.98 5.26
CA ASN A 80 -7.12 -16.75 6.21
C ASN A 80 -7.34 -15.50 7.08
N ILE A 81 -7.90 -14.43 6.50
CA ILE A 81 -8.23 -13.22 7.28
C ILE A 81 -9.29 -13.54 8.34
N ILE A 82 -10.34 -14.24 7.95
CA ILE A 82 -11.45 -14.59 8.86
C ILE A 82 -10.95 -15.54 9.97
N SER A 83 -10.18 -16.59 9.60
CA SER A 83 -9.73 -17.60 10.58
C SER A 83 -8.81 -17.06 11.66
N GLN A 84 -8.02 -16.02 11.36
CA GLN A 84 -7.03 -15.46 12.28
C GLN A 84 -7.52 -14.29 13.10
N THR A 85 -8.71 -13.80 12.88
CA THR A 85 -9.27 -12.54 13.38
C THR A 85 -8.43 -11.29 12.99
N ILE A 86 -9.10 -10.17 12.79
CA ILE A 86 -8.44 -8.91 12.41
C ILE A 86 -7.51 -8.41 13.53
N HIS A 87 -7.90 -8.61 14.78
CA HIS A 87 -7.09 -8.20 15.93
C HIS A 87 -5.73 -8.92 15.97
N LYS A 88 -5.71 -10.25 15.82
CA LYS A 88 -4.46 -11.02 15.78
C LYS A 88 -3.56 -10.62 14.61
N ARG A 89 -4.15 -10.32 13.44
CA ARG A 89 -3.38 -9.84 12.28
C ARG A 89 -2.76 -8.47 12.54
N PHE A 90 -3.53 -7.56 13.15
CA PHE A 90 -3.02 -6.25 13.54
C PHE A 90 -1.86 -6.38 14.54
N GLU A 91 -2.01 -7.22 15.56
CA GLU A 91 -0.95 -7.48 16.53
C GLU A 91 0.30 -8.09 15.88
N ALA A 92 0.12 -9.05 14.96
CA ALA A 92 1.23 -9.66 14.23
C ALA A 92 1.98 -8.64 13.38
N THR A 93 1.27 -7.76 12.67
CA THR A 93 1.86 -6.67 11.89
C THR A 93 2.60 -5.68 12.79
N ALA A 94 1.99 -5.27 13.88
CA ALA A 94 2.62 -4.38 14.85
C ALA A 94 3.87 -5.00 15.49
N LYS A 95 3.83 -6.30 15.79
CA LYS A 95 4.98 -7.06 16.29
C LYS A 95 6.10 -7.08 15.25
N TRP A 96 5.78 -7.36 14.00
CA TRP A 96 6.76 -7.38 12.92
C TRP A 96 7.45 -6.02 12.78
N TRP A 97 6.71 -4.91 12.75
CA TRP A 97 7.26 -3.56 12.68
C TRP A 97 8.13 -3.23 13.89
N ARG A 98 7.71 -3.60 15.10
CA ARG A 98 8.52 -3.39 16.31
C ARG A 98 9.86 -4.13 16.24
N LEU A 99 9.86 -5.34 15.71
CA LEU A 99 11.08 -6.13 15.52
C LEU A 99 11.97 -5.55 14.43
N TRP A 100 11.39 -5.25 13.28
CA TRP A 100 12.12 -4.70 12.15
C TRP A 100 12.76 -3.33 12.48
N LEU A 101 12.09 -2.48 13.23
CA LEU A 101 12.59 -1.16 13.61
C LEU A 101 13.64 -1.18 14.74
N ARG A 102 14.03 -2.32 15.29
CA ARG A 102 15.03 -2.38 16.38
C ARG A 102 16.36 -1.71 16.03
N PRO A 103 16.99 -1.96 14.86
CA PRO A 103 18.23 -1.28 14.50
C PRO A 103 18.05 0.22 14.40
N ALA A 104 17.00 0.69 13.75
CA ALA A 104 16.70 2.12 13.64
C ALA A 104 16.52 2.79 15.01
N LYS A 105 15.78 2.15 15.93
CA LYS A 105 15.59 2.65 17.30
C LYS A 105 16.91 2.77 18.05
N LYS A 106 17.85 1.84 17.87
CA LYS A 106 19.19 1.90 18.46
C LYS A 106 19.97 3.11 17.93
N VAL A 107 19.93 3.35 16.62
CA VAL A 107 20.58 4.52 15.99
C VAL A 107 19.88 5.83 16.40
N ALA A 108 18.56 5.84 16.51
CA ALA A 108 17.77 7.00 16.92
C ALA A 108 18.19 7.55 18.31
N GLN A 109 18.75 6.73 19.19
CA GLN A 109 19.26 7.19 20.49
C GLN A 109 20.40 8.20 20.36
N ARG A 110 21.14 8.18 19.23
CA ARG A 110 22.21 9.13 18.90
C ARG A 110 21.71 10.40 18.21
N VAL A 111 20.42 10.44 17.86
CA VAL A 111 19.75 11.60 17.27
C VAL A 111 19.21 12.48 18.38
N LYS A 112 19.18 13.80 18.17
CA LYS A 112 18.58 14.73 19.12
C LYS A 112 17.14 14.32 19.45
N PRO A 113 16.72 14.42 20.74
CA PRO A 113 15.42 13.90 21.18
C PRO A 113 14.23 14.34 20.32
N GLU A 114 14.21 15.59 19.92
CA GLU A 114 13.15 16.20 19.12
C GLU A 114 12.98 15.56 17.72
N TYR A 115 14.04 14.94 17.16
CA TYR A 115 14.01 14.32 15.82
C TYR A 115 13.89 12.80 15.84
N ARG A 116 13.95 12.16 17.00
CA ARG A 116 13.98 10.68 17.10
C ARG A 116 12.77 10.02 16.48
N GLN A 117 11.58 10.56 16.74
CA GLN A 117 10.35 10.00 16.19
C GLN A 117 10.27 10.18 14.68
N ALA A 118 10.65 11.35 14.17
CA ALA A 118 10.72 11.63 12.73
C ALA A 118 11.71 10.67 12.04
N PHE A 119 12.88 10.41 12.63
CA PHE A 119 13.86 9.44 12.13
C PHE A 119 13.29 8.02 12.03
N ILE A 120 12.59 7.55 13.06
CA ILE A 120 11.97 6.22 13.08
C ILE A 120 10.85 6.14 12.01
N ASN A 121 10.00 7.16 11.92
CA ASN A 121 8.93 7.23 10.92
C ASN A 121 9.49 7.25 9.49
N SER A 122 10.55 8.03 9.23
CA SER A 122 11.22 8.04 7.93
C SER A 122 11.81 6.68 7.56
N THR A 123 12.42 5.98 8.52
CA THR A 123 12.92 4.62 8.29
C THR A 123 11.78 3.65 7.92
N MET A 124 10.63 3.78 8.57
CA MET A 124 9.45 2.98 8.28
C MET A 124 8.90 3.27 6.88
N LEU A 125 8.87 4.55 6.48
CA LEU A 125 8.45 4.99 5.14
C LEU A 125 9.40 4.44 4.06
N LEU A 126 10.72 4.50 4.26
CA LEU A 126 11.68 3.90 3.34
C LEU A 126 11.38 2.40 3.13
N LYS A 127 11.15 1.65 4.22
CA LYS A 127 10.77 0.23 4.10
C LYS A 127 9.47 0.01 3.35
N ALA A 128 8.48 0.86 3.55
CA ALA A 128 7.17 0.76 2.87
C ALA A 128 7.28 0.93 1.34
N HIS A 129 8.34 1.58 0.85
CA HIS A 129 8.61 1.76 -0.59
C HIS A 129 9.49 0.65 -1.19
N ILE A 130 9.89 -0.35 -0.41
CA ILE A 130 10.67 -1.49 -0.89
C ILE A 130 9.75 -2.68 -1.14
N ASP A 131 9.58 -3.07 -2.41
CA ASP A 131 8.83 -4.25 -2.82
C ASP A 131 9.51 -5.53 -2.32
N LYS A 132 8.73 -6.57 -2.10
CA LYS A 132 9.24 -7.88 -1.64
C LYS A 132 10.26 -8.52 -2.59
N ARG A 133 10.29 -8.09 -3.86
CA ARG A 133 11.25 -8.55 -4.88
C ARG A 133 12.48 -7.66 -4.97
N GLY A 134 12.58 -6.65 -4.11
CA GLY A 134 13.73 -5.77 -3.97
C GLY A 134 13.65 -4.45 -4.74
N ALA A 135 12.64 -4.23 -5.57
CA ALA A 135 12.48 -2.93 -6.22
C ALA A 135 12.18 -1.84 -5.17
N VAL A 136 12.87 -0.71 -5.27
CA VAL A 136 12.60 0.48 -4.47
C VAL A 136 11.81 1.46 -5.33
N ILE A 137 10.51 1.60 -5.06
CA ILE A 137 9.63 2.50 -5.82
C ILE A 137 9.70 3.93 -5.28
N ALA A 138 9.71 4.91 -6.16
CA ALA A 138 9.84 6.32 -5.77
C ALA A 138 8.54 6.87 -5.14
N SER A 139 7.39 6.32 -5.50
CA SER A 139 6.10 6.68 -4.93
C SER A 139 5.18 5.47 -4.89
N SER A 140 4.28 5.44 -3.91
CA SER A 140 3.17 4.49 -3.85
C SER A 140 1.91 5.00 -4.58
N ASP A 141 1.97 6.16 -5.22
CA ASP A 141 0.83 6.73 -5.94
C ASP A 141 0.41 5.82 -7.09
N GLY A 142 -0.84 5.43 -7.07
CA GLY A 142 -1.45 4.66 -8.14
C GLY A 142 -1.86 5.54 -9.32
N GLU A 143 -2.04 4.93 -10.49
CA GLU A 143 -2.55 5.59 -11.69
C GLU A 143 -3.93 6.25 -11.47
N ALA A 144 -4.69 5.77 -10.49
CA ALA A 144 -6.01 6.30 -10.17
C ALA A 144 -6.01 7.77 -9.77
N LEU A 145 -4.94 8.25 -9.11
CA LEU A 145 -4.80 9.63 -8.66
C LEU A 145 -4.12 10.54 -9.70
N ASN A 146 -3.48 9.96 -10.71
CA ASN A 146 -2.72 10.70 -11.71
C ASN A 146 -3.42 10.62 -13.08
N TYR A 147 -4.48 11.40 -13.27
CA TYR A 147 -5.19 11.51 -14.54
C TYR A 147 -4.25 11.54 -15.76
N GLN A 148 -4.14 10.43 -16.49
CA GLN A 148 -3.33 10.27 -17.70
C GLN A 148 -1.84 10.66 -17.57
N ARG A 149 -1.36 10.94 -16.36
CA ARG A 149 0.05 11.21 -16.08
C ARG A 149 0.75 9.93 -15.65
N ASP A 150 2.03 9.85 -16.00
CA ASP A 150 2.87 8.72 -15.58
C ASP A 150 2.97 8.69 -14.04
N ALA A 151 2.64 7.56 -13.44
CA ALA A 151 2.77 7.39 -11.99
C ALA A 151 4.24 7.23 -11.62
N TYR A 152 4.64 7.76 -10.45
CA TYR A 152 6.00 7.58 -9.94
C TYR A 152 6.23 6.22 -9.25
N ALA A 153 5.34 5.24 -9.45
CA ALA A 153 5.46 3.88 -8.91
C ALA A 153 6.52 3.02 -9.65
N TYR A 154 7.61 3.65 -10.05
CA TYR A 154 8.76 3.00 -10.70
C TYR A 154 9.96 2.93 -9.77
N CYS A 155 10.81 1.95 -10.05
CA CYS A 155 12.14 1.83 -9.47
C CYS A 155 13.16 2.51 -10.39
N TRP A 156 13.82 3.54 -9.89
CA TRP A 156 15.01 4.14 -10.50
C TRP A 156 16.25 3.58 -9.78
N PRO A 157 17.07 2.74 -10.42
CA PRO A 157 18.20 2.10 -9.75
C PRO A 157 19.16 3.09 -9.09
N ARG A 158 19.42 4.23 -9.73
CA ARG A 158 20.25 5.31 -9.18
C ARG A 158 19.69 5.85 -7.85
N ASP A 159 18.39 6.18 -7.83
CA ASP A 159 17.74 6.78 -6.66
C ASP A 159 17.58 5.75 -5.54
N SER A 160 17.37 4.49 -5.91
CA SER A 160 17.26 3.37 -4.97
C SER A 160 18.50 3.20 -4.11
N VAL A 161 19.69 3.48 -4.64
CA VAL A 161 20.96 3.42 -3.87
C VAL A 161 20.92 4.42 -2.71
N TYR A 162 20.41 5.62 -2.92
CA TYR A 162 20.30 6.65 -1.87
C TYR A 162 19.29 6.25 -0.79
N VAL A 163 18.21 5.56 -1.14
CA VAL A 163 17.26 5.00 -0.16
C VAL A 163 17.89 3.88 0.66
N LEU A 164 18.66 3.01 0.02
CA LEU A 164 19.28 1.85 0.68
C LEU A 164 20.51 2.21 1.52
N TRP A 165 21.22 3.26 1.15
CA TRP A 165 22.44 3.69 1.85
C TRP A 165 22.24 3.85 3.37
N PRO A 166 21.27 4.65 3.86
CA PRO A 166 21.02 4.77 5.29
C PRO A 166 20.56 3.46 5.91
N LEU A 167 19.79 2.64 5.21
CA LEU A 167 19.33 1.33 5.70
C LEU A 167 20.50 0.38 5.93
N ILE A 168 21.44 0.29 4.98
CA ILE A 168 22.66 -0.53 5.11
C ILE A 168 23.48 -0.08 6.33
N ARG A 169 23.65 1.23 6.51
CA ARG A 169 24.38 1.79 7.65
C ARG A 169 23.74 1.51 9.01
N MET A 170 22.43 1.26 9.02
CA MET A 170 21.70 0.83 10.20
C MET A 170 21.71 -0.69 10.41
N GLY A 171 22.23 -1.47 9.44
CA GLY A 171 22.31 -2.92 9.51
C GLY A 171 21.19 -3.67 8.77
N TYR A 172 20.38 -2.98 7.95
CA TYR A 172 19.37 -3.60 7.09
C TYR A 172 19.99 -4.11 5.80
N THR A 173 20.75 -5.21 5.89
CA THR A 173 21.47 -5.77 4.73
C THR A 173 20.58 -6.58 3.80
N GLU A 174 19.49 -7.16 4.31
CA GLU A 174 18.55 -7.96 3.53
C GLU A 174 17.89 -7.12 2.41
N GLU A 175 17.50 -5.89 2.71
CA GLU A 175 16.92 -4.97 1.73
C GLU A 175 17.90 -4.67 0.59
N ALA A 176 19.17 -4.51 0.92
CA ALA A 176 20.21 -4.29 -0.07
C ALA A 176 20.45 -5.52 -0.95
N TYR A 177 20.54 -6.71 -0.37
CA TYR A 177 20.66 -7.96 -1.13
C TYR A 177 19.49 -8.15 -2.09
N ASN A 178 18.26 -7.95 -1.62
CA ASN A 178 17.07 -8.06 -2.45
C ASN A 178 17.08 -7.06 -3.61
N PHE A 179 17.54 -5.84 -3.38
CA PHE A 179 17.67 -4.83 -4.44
C PHE A 179 18.76 -5.20 -5.46
N PHE A 180 19.91 -5.65 -5.04
CA PHE A 180 20.96 -6.09 -5.97
C PHE A 180 20.53 -7.33 -6.77
N ASP A 181 19.77 -8.24 -6.17
CA ASP A 181 19.18 -9.35 -6.89
C ASP A 181 18.12 -8.89 -7.89
N PHE A 182 17.30 -7.89 -7.54
CA PHE A 182 16.41 -7.22 -8.49
C PHE A 182 17.19 -6.63 -9.67
N CYS A 183 18.25 -5.89 -9.41
CA CYS A 183 19.11 -5.32 -10.45
C CYS A 183 19.73 -6.41 -11.35
N ARG A 184 20.19 -7.51 -10.75
CA ARG A 184 20.73 -8.66 -11.49
C ARG A 184 19.71 -9.26 -12.46
N ARG A 185 18.45 -9.41 -12.03
CA ARG A 185 17.36 -9.91 -12.89
C ARG A 185 16.95 -8.91 -13.98
N ALA A 186 17.05 -7.61 -13.70
CA ALA A 186 16.70 -6.54 -14.62
C ALA A 186 17.84 -6.12 -15.57
N LEU A 187 19.05 -6.67 -15.35
CA LEU A 187 20.22 -6.33 -16.14
C LEU A 187 20.02 -6.73 -17.61
N SER A 188 20.25 -5.78 -18.50
CA SER A 188 20.26 -6.04 -19.94
C SER A 188 21.33 -7.08 -20.31
N PRO A 189 21.10 -7.94 -21.34
CA PRO A 189 22.17 -8.79 -21.90
C PRO A 189 23.42 -8.02 -22.36
N LYS A 190 23.28 -6.73 -22.62
CA LYS A 190 24.40 -5.84 -22.97
C LYS A 190 25.14 -5.28 -21.76
N GLY A 191 24.79 -5.68 -20.53
CA GLY A 191 25.51 -5.32 -19.30
C GLY A 191 25.16 -3.95 -18.70
N TYR A 192 24.02 -3.37 -19.02
CA TYR A 192 23.57 -2.10 -18.44
C TYR A 192 22.19 -2.21 -17.78
N LEU A 193 21.91 -1.31 -16.85
CA LEU A 193 20.58 -1.07 -16.28
C LEU A 193 19.93 0.10 -17.01
N SER A 194 18.64 -0.05 -17.35
CA SER A 194 17.84 1.04 -17.90
C SER A 194 17.51 2.08 -16.83
N HIS A 195 17.04 3.23 -17.28
CA HIS A 195 16.75 4.39 -16.43
C HIS A 195 15.73 4.09 -15.33
N LYS A 196 14.64 3.38 -15.65
CA LYS A 196 13.60 3.00 -14.69
C LYS A 196 12.95 1.66 -15.03
N TYR A 197 12.41 1.03 -14.01
CA TYR A 197 11.74 -0.27 -14.08
C TYR A 197 10.43 -0.24 -13.31
N ARG A 198 9.49 -1.07 -13.72
CA ARG A 198 8.35 -1.45 -12.87
C ARG A 198 8.83 -2.34 -11.72
N ALA A 199 8.04 -2.46 -10.67
CA ALA A 199 8.39 -3.31 -9.52
C ALA A 199 8.54 -4.81 -9.88
N ASP A 200 7.94 -5.26 -10.98
CA ASP A 200 8.10 -6.62 -11.52
C ASP A 200 9.40 -6.83 -12.33
N GLY A 201 10.18 -5.77 -12.58
CA GLY A 201 11.41 -5.79 -13.35
C GLY A 201 11.22 -5.48 -14.84
N ALA A 202 9.98 -5.30 -15.31
CA ALA A 202 9.72 -4.83 -16.67
C ALA A 202 10.21 -3.40 -16.85
N LEU A 203 10.58 -3.03 -18.08
CA LEU A 203 10.99 -1.67 -18.41
C LEU A 203 9.87 -0.68 -18.09
N GLY A 204 10.23 0.44 -17.49
CA GLY A 204 9.34 1.57 -17.35
C GLY A 204 9.11 2.27 -18.71
N SER A 205 8.04 3.08 -18.80
CA SER A 205 7.80 3.92 -19.98
C SER A 205 9.00 4.83 -20.24
N SER A 206 9.34 5.03 -21.49
CA SER A 206 10.29 6.09 -21.89
C SER A 206 9.52 7.42 -21.96
N TRP A 207 10.14 8.46 -21.50
CA TRP A 207 9.77 9.84 -21.80
C TRP A 207 10.90 10.56 -22.47
#